data_035b74f2cf49fbc1bb99d9a7e58ea6a3
#
_entry.id   035b74f2cf49fbc1bb99d9a7e58ea6a3
#
_cell.length_a   1.000
_cell.length_b   1.000
_cell.length_c   1.000
_cell.angle_alpha   90.00
_cell.angle_beta   90.00
_cell.angle_gamma   90.00
#
_symmetry.space_group_name_H-M   'P 1'
#
loop_
_entity.id
_entity.type
_entity.pdbx_description
1 polymer ?
#
loop_
_entity_poly.entity_id
_entity_poly.type
_entity_poly.pdbx_seq_one_letter_code
_entity_poly.pdbx_strand_id
1 'polypeptide(L)'
;MTTTREREAPDFVDLDEEREVDLRSYWNALVVRWWLPVIGLVAGLIVGYLFTLGGNQVYQATALVSLGTPYSGTSPIQGLPTNTTYVDKLVHSEVAARIAGAKAGLRPGQVRNNVSSKAVSAGRGTLRVGQTPLYEITLTGPVPRKVQIATTSLADQIINQLSPYVDTKISGYETLLSSLNAQLELNRLRIATLRRTLANSRNLSQLDQLVIVTQLDNAVQQSGTLTENKTNTEQQLSLAKDIEKPKIIAPAVPTKTTARSARNSMLVGGAIGLILGIIAALLWVPVARRVRTA
;
A
#
# COMPACT_ATOMS: atom_id res chain seq x y z
N MET A 1 45.46 -94.34 -7.71
CA MET A 1 44.84 -93.65 -8.86
C MET A 1 43.65 -92.88 -8.35
N THR A 2 43.83 -91.64 -8.04
CA THR A 2 42.79 -90.72 -7.48
C THR A 2 42.78 -89.47 -8.38
N THR A 3 41.77 -89.35 -9.23
CA THR A 3 41.57 -88.19 -10.12
C THR A 3 40.85 -87.16 -9.37
N THR A 4 41.54 -86.03 -9.11
CA THR A 4 41.00 -84.82 -8.56
C THR A 4 40.25 -84.08 -9.64
N ARG A 5 38.94 -83.87 -9.47
CA ARG A 5 38.09 -83.01 -10.30
C ARG A 5 38.21 -81.60 -9.80
N GLU A 6 38.83 -80.73 -10.56
CA GLU A 6 38.78 -79.31 -10.40
C GLU A 6 37.28 -78.83 -10.67
N ARG A 7 36.73 -78.13 -9.69
CA ARG A 7 35.52 -77.49 -9.80
C ARG A 7 35.78 -76.06 -10.36
N GLU A 8 35.40 -75.84 -11.60
CA GLU A 8 35.28 -74.49 -12.17
C GLU A 8 34.33 -73.66 -11.32
N ALA A 9 34.80 -72.50 -10.85
CA ALA A 9 34.01 -71.50 -10.17
C ALA A 9 33.14 -70.78 -11.21
N PRO A 10 31.87 -70.42 -10.89
CA PRO A 10 31.02 -69.68 -11.79
C PRO A 10 31.58 -68.26 -11.97
N ASP A 11 31.69 -67.91 -13.25
CA ASP A 11 32.05 -66.56 -13.72
C ASP A 11 31.02 -65.56 -13.19
N PHE A 12 31.43 -64.72 -12.22
CA PHE A 12 30.60 -63.58 -11.76
C PHE A 12 30.58 -62.58 -12.89
N VAL A 13 29.45 -62.48 -13.58
CA VAL A 13 29.17 -61.38 -14.50
C VAL A 13 29.25 -60.09 -13.70
N ASP A 14 30.26 -59.32 -13.96
CA ASP A 14 30.50 -58.00 -13.39
C ASP A 14 29.39 -57.08 -13.91
N LEU A 15 28.36 -56.86 -13.07
CA LEU A 15 27.20 -56.02 -13.39
C LEU A 15 27.44 -54.52 -13.17
N ASP A 16 28.65 -54.18 -12.78
CA ASP A 16 29.08 -52.80 -12.52
C ASP A 16 29.95 -52.25 -13.66
N GLU A 17 29.53 -52.39 -14.92
CA GLU A 17 29.95 -51.41 -15.90
C GLU A 17 29.23 -50.10 -15.59
N GLU A 18 29.80 -49.29 -14.68
CA GLU A 18 29.45 -47.88 -14.55
C GLU A 18 29.56 -47.27 -15.96
N ARG A 19 28.40 -47.00 -16.57
CA ARG A 19 28.33 -46.23 -17.81
C ARG A 19 28.90 -44.86 -17.51
N GLU A 20 30.21 -44.72 -17.70
CA GLU A 20 30.84 -43.40 -17.68
C GLU A 20 30.09 -42.52 -18.68
N VAL A 21 29.32 -41.54 -18.16
CA VAL A 21 28.63 -40.57 -18.97
C VAL A 21 29.66 -39.66 -19.60
N ASP A 22 30.04 -39.96 -20.84
CA ASP A 22 31.04 -39.17 -21.58
C ASP A 22 30.48 -37.75 -21.87
N LEU A 23 30.69 -36.86 -20.91
CA LEU A 23 30.29 -35.45 -20.97
C LEU A 23 30.86 -34.75 -22.21
N ARG A 24 31.99 -35.21 -22.73
CA ARG A 24 32.65 -34.66 -23.90
C ARG A 24 31.84 -34.94 -25.18
N SER A 25 31.20 -36.09 -25.26
CA SER A 25 30.32 -36.44 -26.40
C SER A 25 29.07 -35.59 -26.44
N TYR A 26 28.51 -35.25 -25.28
CA TYR A 26 27.34 -34.35 -25.18
C TYR A 26 27.71 -32.90 -25.53
N TRP A 27 28.87 -32.43 -25.11
CA TRP A 27 29.38 -31.11 -25.49
C TRP A 27 29.59 -30.99 -27.00
N ASN A 28 30.24 -31.95 -27.64
CA ASN A 28 30.42 -31.98 -29.08
C ASN A 28 29.10 -32.04 -29.85
N ALA A 29 28.10 -32.78 -29.34
CA ALA A 29 26.77 -32.83 -29.92
C ALA A 29 26.07 -31.44 -29.86
N LEU A 30 26.24 -30.71 -28.77
CA LEU A 30 25.68 -29.36 -28.61
C LEU A 30 26.39 -28.35 -29.54
N VAL A 31 27.69 -28.40 -29.67
CA VAL A 31 28.49 -27.51 -30.53
C VAL A 31 28.21 -27.76 -32.02
N VAL A 32 28.12 -29.00 -32.45
CA VAL A 32 27.80 -29.33 -33.85
C VAL A 32 26.38 -28.92 -34.23
N ARG A 33 25.43 -28.86 -33.25
CA ARG A 33 24.04 -28.54 -33.47
C ARG A 33 23.56 -27.31 -32.72
N TRP A 34 24.46 -26.36 -32.55
CA TRP A 34 24.18 -25.09 -31.84
C TRP A 34 22.94 -24.34 -32.37
N TRP A 35 22.54 -24.62 -33.62
CA TRP A 35 21.35 -24.02 -34.24
C TRP A 35 20.03 -24.52 -33.60
N LEU A 36 19.95 -25.74 -33.01
CA LEU A 36 18.75 -26.24 -32.36
C LEU A 36 18.41 -25.46 -31.08
N PRO A 37 19.30 -25.20 -30.13
CA PRO A 37 19.05 -24.28 -29.02
C PRO A 37 18.66 -22.88 -29.48
N VAL A 38 19.27 -22.36 -30.53
CA VAL A 38 18.94 -21.03 -31.08
C VAL A 38 17.53 -21.00 -31.67
N ILE A 39 17.15 -22.00 -32.45
CA ILE A 39 15.77 -22.11 -32.97
C ILE A 39 14.79 -22.28 -31.82
N GLY A 40 15.10 -23.10 -30.82
CA GLY A 40 14.29 -23.27 -29.63
C GLY A 40 14.08 -21.93 -28.90
N LEU A 41 15.15 -21.15 -28.71
CA LEU A 41 15.09 -19.83 -28.11
C LEU A 41 14.21 -18.86 -28.91
N VAL A 42 14.42 -18.78 -30.22
CA VAL A 42 13.64 -17.89 -31.11
C VAL A 42 12.17 -18.31 -31.13
N ALA A 43 11.87 -19.61 -31.26
CA ALA A 43 10.50 -20.12 -31.23
C ALA A 43 9.85 -19.83 -29.86
N GLY A 44 10.60 -20.03 -28.75
CA GLY A 44 10.14 -19.73 -27.41
C GLY A 44 9.85 -18.23 -27.19
N LEU A 45 10.69 -17.34 -27.73
CA LEU A 45 10.43 -15.88 -27.72
C LEU A 45 9.18 -15.51 -28.50
N ILE A 46 8.96 -16.10 -29.68
CA ILE A 46 7.77 -15.86 -30.50
C ILE A 46 6.51 -16.36 -29.76
N VAL A 47 6.53 -17.56 -29.21
CA VAL A 47 5.43 -18.10 -28.43
C VAL A 47 5.17 -17.23 -27.21
N GLY A 48 6.20 -16.86 -26.45
CA GLY A 48 6.11 -15.93 -25.31
C GLY A 48 5.50 -14.58 -25.69
N TYR A 49 5.82 -14.05 -26.87
CA TYR A 49 5.22 -12.83 -27.41
C TYR A 49 3.75 -13.03 -27.78
N LEU A 50 3.41 -14.11 -28.48
CA LEU A 50 2.02 -14.43 -28.86
C LEU A 50 1.12 -14.59 -27.64
N PHE A 51 1.63 -15.16 -26.54
CA PHE A 51 0.90 -15.24 -25.26
C PHE A 51 0.57 -13.87 -24.66
N THR A 52 1.32 -12.81 -24.98
CA THR A 52 0.99 -11.46 -24.52
C THR A 52 -0.07 -10.78 -25.39
N LEU A 53 -0.16 -11.10 -26.65
CA LEU A 53 -1.19 -10.55 -27.56
C LEU A 53 -2.60 -11.04 -27.23
N GLY A 54 -2.73 -12.24 -26.64
CA GLY A 54 -4.01 -12.80 -26.18
C GLY A 54 -4.42 -12.34 -24.78
N GLY A 55 -3.63 -11.49 -24.09
CA GLY A 55 -3.91 -11.02 -22.76
C GLY A 55 -5.11 -10.06 -22.73
N ASN A 56 -6.16 -10.40 -21.95
CA ASN A 56 -7.28 -9.49 -21.70
C ASN A 56 -6.79 -8.15 -21.17
N GLN A 57 -7.36 -7.05 -21.65
CA GLN A 57 -7.10 -5.72 -21.15
C GLN A 57 -7.48 -5.65 -19.67
N VAL A 58 -6.56 -5.24 -18.84
CA VAL A 58 -6.75 -5.07 -17.40
C VAL A 58 -6.58 -3.60 -17.07
N TYR A 59 -7.43 -3.11 -16.21
CA TYR A 59 -7.36 -1.76 -15.67
C TYR A 59 -6.87 -1.82 -14.24
N GLN A 60 -6.08 -0.84 -13.88
CA GLN A 60 -5.55 -0.67 -12.54
C GLN A 60 -6.02 0.69 -12.02
N ALA A 61 -6.62 0.72 -10.85
CA ALA A 61 -6.93 1.97 -10.15
C ALA A 61 -6.10 2.04 -8.87
N THR A 62 -5.48 3.19 -8.67
CA THR A 62 -4.62 3.44 -7.51
C THR A 62 -5.15 4.64 -6.75
N ALA A 63 -5.39 4.48 -5.45
CA ALA A 63 -5.70 5.56 -4.52
C ALA A 63 -4.53 5.77 -3.57
N LEU A 64 -4.20 7.04 -3.30
CA LEU A 64 -3.20 7.42 -2.31
C LEU A 64 -3.90 8.01 -1.09
N VAL A 65 -3.72 7.38 0.07
CA VAL A 65 -4.32 7.76 1.34
C VAL A 65 -3.23 8.25 2.28
N SER A 66 -3.44 9.42 2.88
CA SER A 66 -2.68 9.86 4.05
C SER A 66 -3.34 9.28 5.30
N LEU A 67 -2.59 8.55 6.10
CA LEU A 67 -3.11 7.93 7.32
C LEU A 67 -3.28 8.93 8.47
N GLY A 68 -2.75 10.17 8.30
CA GLY A 68 -2.71 11.14 9.37
C GLY A 68 -1.68 10.79 10.45
N THR A 69 -1.42 11.74 11.33
CA THR A 69 -0.54 11.52 12.50
C THR A 69 -1.21 12.16 13.70
N PRO A 70 -2.01 11.42 14.49
CA PRO A 70 -2.65 11.98 15.66
C PRO A 70 -1.63 12.36 16.73
N TYR A 71 -1.86 13.49 17.40
CA TYR A 71 -1.02 14.01 18.48
C TYR A 71 -1.75 14.00 19.81
N SER A 72 -1.02 13.74 20.89
CA SER A 72 -1.42 14.01 22.26
C SER A 72 -0.50 15.09 22.82
N GLY A 73 -1.02 16.31 22.97
CA GLY A 73 -0.18 17.48 23.24
C GLY A 73 0.81 17.73 22.11
N THR A 74 2.11 17.73 22.41
CA THR A 74 3.20 17.93 21.43
C THR A 74 3.78 16.64 20.87
N SER A 75 3.37 15.49 21.38
CA SER A 75 3.93 14.20 20.99
C SER A 75 3.01 13.43 20.03
N PRO A 76 3.55 12.87 18.93
CA PRO A 76 2.77 12.02 18.03
C PRO A 76 2.37 10.73 18.75
N ILE A 77 1.12 10.34 18.63
CA ILE A 77 0.62 9.06 19.13
C ILE A 77 1.06 7.97 18.16
N GLN A 78 1.91 7.07 18.64
CA GLN A 78 2.25 5.86 17.92
C GLN A 78 1.19 4.80 18.21
N GLY A 79 0.43 4.42 17.20
CA GLY A 79 -0.66 3.46 17.39
C GLY A 79 -1.19 2.88 16.09
N LEU A 80 -2.36 2.29 16.16
CA LEU A 80 -3.02 1.65 15.01
C LEU A 80 -3.10 2.52 13.75
N PRO A 81 -3.43 3.84 13.82
CA PRO A 81 -3.53 4.66 12.63
C PRO A 81 -2.21 4.83 11.87
N THR A 82 -1.07 4.81 12.57
CA THR A 82 0.26 4.97 11.96
C THR A 82 0.94 3.65 11.61
N ASN A 83 0.34 2.53 11.99
CA ASN A 83 0.88 1.19 11.74
C ASN A 83 0.45 0.68 10.36
N THR A 84 1.37 0.74 9.40
CA THR A 84 1.14 0.30 8.01
C THR A 84 0.79 -1.18 7.91
N THR A 85 1.31 -2.03 8.81
CA THR A 85 0.96 -3.47 8.85
C THR A 85 -0.50 -3.68 9.28
N TYR A 86 -1.01 -2.85 10.20
CA TYR A 86 -2.41 -2.88 10.58
C TYR A 86 -3.31 -2.47 9.41
N VAL A 87 -2.95 -1.39 8.72
CA VAL A 87 -3.68 -0.91 7.52
C VAL A 87 -3.67 -1.95 6.41
N ASP A 88 -2.55 -2.62 6.20
CA ASP A 88 -2.45 -3.71 5.22
C ASP A 88 -3.43 -4.85 5.52
N LYS A 89 -3.47 -5.30 6.77
CA LYS A 89 -4.45 -6.32 7.22
C LYS A 89 -5.89 -5.84 7.04
N LEU A 90 -6.15 -4.56 7.26
CA LEU A 90 -7.48 -3.98 7.10
C LEU A 90 -7.92 -4.01 5.63
N VAL A 91 -7.04 -3.60 4.70
CA VAL A 91 -7.30 -3.63 3.24
C VAL A 91 -7.60 -5.05 2.75
N HIS A 92 -6.85 -6.04 3.24
CA HIS A 92 -7.00 -7.44 2.84
C HIS A 92 -8.06 -8.21 3.63
N SER A 93 -8.78 -7.53 4.55
CA SER A 93 -9.82 -8.16 5.35
C SER A 93 -11.03 -8.58 4.50
N GLU A 94 -11.69 -9.65 4.91
CA GLU A 94 -12.92 -10.13 4.27
C GLU A 94 -14.03 -9.09 4.30
N VAL A 95 -14.12 -8.33 5.39
CA VAL A 95 -15.12 -7.27 5.57
C VAL A 95 -14.89 -6.15 4.54
N ALA A 96 -13.65 -5.70 4.38
CA ALA A 96 -13.30 -4.67 3.41
C ALA A 96 -13.58 -5.14 1.98
N ALA A 97 -13.18 -6.36 1.64
CA ALA A 97 -13.42 -6.95 0.34
C ALA A 97 -14.92 -7.10 0.03
N ARG A 98 -15.74 -7.47 1.01
CA ARG A 98 -17.18 -7.62 0.87
C ARG A 98 -17.86 -6.26 0.63
N ILE A 99 -17.52 -5.24 1.41
CA ILE A 99 -18.12 -3.90 1.27
C ILE A 99 -17.72 -3.27 -0.07
N ALA A 100 -16.42 -3.31 -0.42
CA ALA A 100 -15.93 -2.78 -1.68
C ALA A 100 -16.49 -3.55 -2.88
N GLY A 101 -16.57 -4.87 -2.77
CA GLY A 101 -17.16 -5.74 -3.79
C GLY A 101 -18.63 -5.44 -4.02
N ALA A 102 -19.43 -5.29 -2.95
CA ALA A 102 -20.84 -4.97 -3.04
C ALA A 102 -21.07 -3.63 -3.75
N LYS A 103 -20.31 -2.57 -3.38
CA LYS A 103 -20.42 -1.25 -4.02
C LYS A 103 -20.02 -1.26 -5.50
N ALA A 104 -19.05 -2.07 -5.88
CA ALA A 104 -18.53 -2.13 -7.25
C ALA A 104 -19.21 -3.21 -8.12
N GLY A 105 -20.07 -4.06 -7.55
CA GLY A 105 -20.62 -5.23 -8.24
C GLY A 105 -19.54 -6.26 -8.60
N LEU A 106 -18.59 -6.50 -7.67
CA LEU A 106 -17.53 -7.49 -7.74
C LEU A 106 -17.72 -8.54 -6.63
N ARG A 107 -17.24 -9.77 -6.86
CA ARG A 107 -17.21 -10.78 -5.81
C ARG A 107 -16.11 -10.44 -4.79
N PRO A 108 -16.32 -10.65 -3.47
CA PRO A 108 -15.31 -10.35 -2.44
C PRO A 108 -13.95 -10.99 -2.72
N GLY A 109 -13.93 -12.25 -3.18
CA GLY A 109 -12.70 -12.93 -3.57
C GLY A 109 -11.95 -12.26 -4.73
N GLN A 110 -12.65 -11.66 -5.69
CA GLN A 110 -12.02 -10.90 -6.78
C GLN A 110 -11.33 -9.63 -6.25
N VAL A 111 -11.95 -8.94 -5.30
CA VAL A 111 -11.33 -7.77 -4.67
C VAL A 111 -10.09 -8.20 -3.89
N ARG A 112 -10.21 -9.19 -3.00
CA ARG A 112 -9.12 -9.65 -2.14
C ARG A 112 -7.91 -10.19 -2.91
N ASN A 113 -8.14 -10.94 -4.00
CA ASN A 113 -7.05 -11.55 -4.76
C ASN A 113 -6.34 -10.56 -5.70
N ASN A 114 -6.98 -9.43 -6.03
CA ASN A 114 -6.46 -8.45 -6.98
C ASN A 114 -6.12 -7.09 -6.33
N VAL A 115 -6.30 -6.96 -5.02
CA VAL A 115 -5.87 -5.79 -4.27
C VAL A 115 -4.39 -5.94 -3.90
N SER A 116 -3.66 -4.85 -4.06
CA SER A 116 -2.29 -4.69 -3.58
C SER A 116 -2.22 -3.39 -2.80
N SER A 117 -1.50 -3.40 -1.72
CA SER A 117 -1.33 -2.23 -0.87
C SER A 117 0.12 -2.10 -0.42
N LYS A 118 0.60 -0.87 -0.31
CA LYS A 118 1.96 -0.61 0.14
C LYS A 118 2.07 0.75 0.82
N ALA A 119 2.93 0.81 1.83
CA ALA A 119 3.36 2.08 2.41
C ALA A 119 4.29 2.81 1.43
N VAL A 120 4.03 4.10 1.20
CA VAL A 120 4.88 4.96 0.37
C VAL A 120 5.74 5.79 1.31
N SER A 121 7.04 5.53 1.29
CA SER A 121 8.01 6.35 2.00
C SER A 121 8.39 7.54 1.13
N ALA A 122 8.37 8.75 1.68
CA ALA A 122 8.80 9.97 1.00
C ALA A 122 10.34 10.06 0.80
N GLY A 123 11.02 8.95 0.58
CA GLY A 123 12.47 8.87 0.37
C GLY A 123 13.03 7.47 0.60
N ARG A 124 14.32 7.26 0.25
CA ARG A 124 15.07 6.03 0.51
C ARG A 124 15.46 5.91 1.99
N GLY A 125 14.50 5.74 2.88
CA GLY A 125 14.78 5.61 4.30
C GLY A 125 13.57 5.10 5.08
N THR A 126 13.80 4.66 6.31
CA THR A 126 12.74 4.36 7.27
C THR A 126 11.96 5.63 7.57
N LEU A 127 10.63 5.54 7.65
CA LEU A 127 9.77 6.66 8.07
C LEU A 127 10.29 7.21 9.40
N ARG A 128 10.68 8.49 9.41
CA ARG A 128 11.08 9.16 10.65
C ARG A 128 9.85 9.42 11.50
N VAL A 129 10.03 9.39 12.81
CA VAL A 129 8.98 9.77 13.78
C VAL A 129 8.45 11.15 13.40
N GLY A 130 7.13 11.29 13.23
CA GLY A 130 6.48 12.54 12.82
C GLY A 130 6.20 12.70 11.32
N GLN A 131 6.62 11.77 10.47
CA GLN A 131 6.21 11.76 9.06
C GLN A 131 4.84 11.12 8.91
N THR A 132 3.93 11.80 8.22
CA THR A 132 2.61 11.24 7.89
C THR A 132 2.77 10.08 6.92
N PRO A 133 2.42 8.86 7.30
CA PRO A 133 2.55 7.73 6.42
C PRO A 133 1.54 7.82 5.28
N LEU A 134 2.05 7.75 4.05
CA LEU A 134 1.24 7.62 2.85
C LEU A 134 1.05 6.14 2.55
N TYR A 135 -0.15 5.78 2.13
CA TYR A 135 -0.51 4.42 1.84
C TYR A 135 -1.18 4.31 0.47
N GLU A 136 -0.59 3.52 -0.41
CA GLU A 136 -1.08 3.31 -1.76
C GLU A 136 -1.92 2.03 -1.80
N ILE A 137 -3.14 2.12 -2.32
CA ILE A 137 -4.07 1.02 -2.52
C ILE A 137 -4.30 0.89 -4.00
N THR A 138 -4.00 -0.27 -4.54
CA THR A 138 -4.14 -0.56 -5.96
C THR A 138 -5.02 -1.78 -6.15
N LEU A 139 -6.02 -1.66 -7.00
CA LEU A 139 -6.86 -2.79 -7.43
C LEU A 139 -6.76 -2.95 -8.93
N THR A 140 -6.69 -4.21 -9.39
CA THR A 140 -6.68 -4.56 -10.81
C THR A 140 -7.95 -5.34 -11.20
N GLY A 141 -8.42 -5.13 -12.43
CA GLY A 141 -9.60 -5.86 -12.91
C GLY A 141 -9.98 -5.50 -14.35
N PRO A 142 -10.94 -6.24 -14.94
CA PRO A 142 -11.27 -6.11 -16.37
C PRO A 142 -12.13 -4.87 -16.68
N VAL A 143 -12.84 -4.31 -15.70
CA VAL A 143 -13.79 -3.20 -15.92
C VAL A 143 -13.33 -1.96 -15.17
N PRO A 144 -12.97 -0.86 -15.87
CA PRO A 144 -12.34 0.32 -15.25
C PRO A 144 -13.20 0.95 -14.17
N ARG A 145 -14.50 1.13 -14.42
CA ARG A 145 -15.43 1.75 -13.46
C ARG A 145 -15.58 0.93 -12.18
N LYS A 146 -15.64 -0.41 -12.28
CA LYS A 146 -15.76 -1.29 -11.13
C LYS A 146 -14.50 -1.25 -10.27
N VAL A 147 -13.33 -1.24 -10.91
CA VAL A 147 -12.04 -1.14 -10.23
C VAL A 147 -11.90 0.19 -9.50
N GLN A 148 -12.30 1.30 -10.13
CA GLN A 148 -12.32 2.61 -9.51
C GLN A 148 -13.20 2.66 -8.26
N ILE A 149 -14.46 2.22 -8.38
CA ILE A 149 -15.42 2.24 -7.27
C ILE A 149 -14.92 1.36 -6.11
N ALA A 150 -14.40 0.17 -6.40
CA ALA A 150 -13.88 -0.73 -5.36
C ALA A 150 -12.67 -0.13 -4.65
N THR A 151 -11.71 0.46 -5.39
CA THR A 151 -10.52 1.09 -4.82
C THR A 151 -10.88 2.29 -3.95
N THR A 152 -11.79 3.16 -4.42
CA THR A 152 -12.30 4.29 -3.63
C THR A 152 -13.00 3.79 -2.36
N SER A 153 -13.83 2.75 -2.48
CA SER A 153 -14.52 2.17 -1.32
C SER A 153 -13.56 1.57 -0.29
N LEU A 154 -12.45 0.96 -0.72
CA LEU A 154 -11.40 0.48 0.19
C LEU A 154 -10.72 1.65 0.90
N ALA A 155 -10.38 2.72 0.18
CA ALA A 155 -9.79 3.92 0.75
C ALA A 155 -10.71 4.57 1.79
N ASP A 156 -12.01 4.74 1.47
CA ASP A 156 -13.01 5.28 2.38
C ASP A 156 -13.15 4.45 3.66
N GLN A 157 -13.11 3.12 3.54
CA GLN A 157 -13.18 2.23 4.71
C GLN A 157 -12.00 2.41 5.65
N ILE A 158 -10.79 2.57 5.11
CA ILE A 158 -9.60 2.83 5.92
C ILE A 158 -9.77 4.15 6.66
N ILE A 159 -10.17 5.21 5.96
CA ILE A 159 -10.40 6.52 6.56
C ILE A 159 -11.43 6.41 7.68
N ASN A 160 -12.58 5.81 7.42
CA ASN A 160 -13.65 5.67 8.39
C ASN A 160 -13.24 4.86 9.63
N GLN A 161 -12.30 3.92 9.48
CA GLN A 161 -11.82 3.11 10.59
C GLN A 161 -10.72 3.79 11.40
N LEU A 162 -9.96 4.69 10.79
CA LEU A 162 -8.86 5.40 11.45
C LEU A 162 -9.27 6.79 11.98
N SER A 163 -10.37 7.35 11.51
CA SER A 163 -10.83 8.70 11.87
C SER A 163 -11.46 8.86 13.25
N PRO A 164 -12.10 7.89 13.92
CA PRO A 164 -12.98 8.13 15.07
C PRO A 164 -12.32 8.92 16.21
N TYR A 165 -11.05 8.63 16.50
CA TYR A 165 -10.30 9.37 17.51
C TYR A 165 -10.13 10.85 17.14
N VAL A 166 -9.71 11.12 15.90
CA VAL A 166 -9.47 12.49 15.44
C VAL A 166 -10.79 13.24 15.25
N ASP A 167 -11.84 12.58 14.80
CA ASP A 167 -13.18 13.17 14.67
C ASP A 167 -13.75 13.57 16.05
N THR A 168 -13.57 12.75 17.08
CA THR A 168 -13.92 13.09 18.46
C THR A 168 -13.14 14.32 18.96
N LYS A 169 -11.83 14.37 18.67
CA LYS A 169 -10.96 15.49 19.03
C LYS A 169 -11.38 16.79 18.32
N ILE A 170 -11.68 16.72 17.02
CA ILE A 170 -12.19 17.85 16.24
C ILE A 170 -13.51 18.38 16.83
N SER A 171 -14.44 17.49 17.10
CA SER A 171 -15.73 17.85 17.72
C SER A 171 -15.55 18.50 19.10
N GLY A 172 -14.58 18.02 19.89
CA GLY A 172 -14.23 18.63 21.16
C GLY A 172 -13.71 20.08 21.01
N TYR A 173 -12.83 20.33 20.03
CA TYR A 173 -12.34 21.69 19.75
C TYR A 173 -13.44 22.60 19.21
N GLU A 174 -14.33 22.10 18.34
CA GLU A 174 -15.46 22.88 17.83
C GLU A 174 -16.42 23.30 18.96
N THR A 175 -16.68 22.38 19.89
CA THR A 175 -17.49 22.67 21.08
C THR A 175 -16.81 23.71 21.98
N LEU A 176 -15.49 23.57 22.20
CA LEU A 176 -14.72 24.53 23.01
C LEU A 176 -14.72 25.92 22.36
N LEU A 177 -14.52 26.02 21.05
CA LEU A 177 -14.59 27.29 20.32
C LEU A 177 -15.97 27.94 20.42
N SER A 178 -17.03 27.17 20.34
CA SER A 178 -18.39 27.67 20.55
C SER A 178 -18.56 28.28 21.95
N SER A 179 -18.07 27.58 22.98
CA SER A 179 -18.08 28.07 24.37
C SER A 179 -17.25 29.34 24.55
N LEU A 180 -16.02 29.37 23.99
CA LEU A 180 -15.15 30.54 24.06
C LEU A 180 -15.75 31.77 23.35
N ASN A 181 -16.38 31.57 22.19
CA ASN A 181 -17.09 32.64 21.50
C ASN A 181 -18.26 33.18 22.32
N ALA A 182 -19.05 32.32 22.97
CA ALA A 182 -20.13 32.75 23.86
C ALA A 182 -19.61 33.53 25.08
N GLN A 183 -18.50 33.08 25.68
CA GLN A 183 -17.86 33.80 26.81
C GLN A 183 -17.31 35.14 26.39
N LEU A 184 -16.67 35.24 25.22
CA LEU A 184 -16.18 36.51 24.68
C LEU A 184 -17.32 37.49 24.45
N GLU A 185 -18.46 37.04 23.90
CA GLU A 185 -19.60 37.92 23.69
C GLU A 185 -20.20 38.42 25.02
N LEU A 186 -20.39 37.54 26.00
CA LEU A 186 -20.83 37.94 27.34
C LEU A 186 -19.86 38.95 28.00
N ASN A 187 -18.56 38.71 27.89
CA ASN A 187 -17.55 39.61 28.43
C ASN A 187 -17.54 40.97 27.71
N ARG A 188 -17.74 40.97 26.39
CA ARG A 188 -17.91 42.19 25.59
C ARG A 188 -19.12 43.03 26.05
N LEU A 189 -20.24 42.37 26.27
CA LEU A 189 -21.44 43.05 26.81
C LEU A 189 -21.19 43.62 28.22
N ARG A 190 -20.46 42.88 29.09
CA ARG A 190 -20.06 43.35 30.42
C ARG A 190 -19.19 44.59 30.33
N ILE A 191 -18.14 44.55 29.47
CA ILE A 191 -17.25 45.73 29.23
C ILE A 191 -18.05 46.93 28.75
N ALA A 192 -18.97 46.72 27.79
CA ALA A 192 -19.84 47.79 27.26
C ALA A 192 -20.71 48.40 28.36
N THR A 193 -21.30 47.57 29.23
CA THR A 193 -22.12 48.02 30.36
C THR A 193 -21.27 48.83 31.37
N LEU A 194 -20.12 48.31 31.78
CA LEU A 194 -19.20 49.00 32.73
C LEU A 194 -18.75 50.37 32.17
N ARG A 195 -18.43 50.43 30.87
CA ARG A 195 -18.06 51.71 30.21
C ARG A 195 -19.21 52.70 30.19
N ARG A 196 -20.46 52.28 29.93
CA ARG A 196 -21.66 53.12 29.98
C ARG A 196 -21.90 53.63 31.39
N THR A 197 -21.79 52.79 32.42
CA THR A 197 -21.93 53.17 33.82
C THR A 197 -20.87 54.20 34.22
N LEU A 198 -19.63 54.03 33.82
CA LEU A 198 -18.53 54.98 34.06
C LEU A 198 -18.77 56.30 33.32
N ALA A 199 -19.25 56.30 32.07
CA ALA A 199 -19.55 57.51 31.31
C ALA A 199 -20.71 58.34 31.94
N ASN A 200 -21.68 57.68 32.59
CA ASN A 200 -22.79 58.32 33.29
C ASN A 200 -22.51 58.58 34.76
N SER A 201 -21.27 58.65 35.18
CA SER A 201 -20.79 58.64 36.57
C SER A 201 -20.91 59.97 37.32
N ARG A 202 -21.62 60.99 36.80
CA ARG A 202 -21.76 62.32 37.44
C ARG A 202 -22.24 62.29 38.90
N ASN A 203 -22.92 61.21 39.32
CA ASN A 203 -23.45 61.01 40.66
C ASN A 203 -22.78 59.87 41.45
N LEU A 204 -21.68 59.29 40.96
CA LEU A 204 -20.99 58.22 41.62
C LEU A 204 -19.90 58.76 42.58
N SER A 205 -19.73 58.11 43.74
CA SER A 205 -18.62 58.40 44.64
C SER A 205 -17.29 58.04 43.98
N GLN A 206 -16.18 58.63 44.44
CA GLN A 206 -14.83 58.28 43.98
C GLN A 206 -14.54 56.78 44.18
N LEU A 207 -15.03 56.21 45.26
CA LEU A 207 -14.86 54.78 45.56
C LEU A 207 -15.60 53.90 44.56
N ASP A 208 -16.88 54.25 44.21
CA ASP A 208 -17.61 53.50 43.22
C ASP A 208 -16.98 53.56 41.84
N GLN A 209 -16.44 54.72 41.45
CA GLN A 209 -15.69 54.88 40.20
C GLN A 209 -14.47 53.97 40.17
N LEU A 210 -13.69 53.89 41.28
CA LEU A 210 -12.53 53.02 41.39
C LEU A 210 -12.92 51.52 41.24
N VAL A 211 -14.01 51.11 41.89
CA VAL A 211 -14.53 49.73 41.77
C VAL A 211 -14.89 49.40 40.33
N ILE A 212 -15.60 50.34 39.63
CA ILE A 212 -15.98 50.11 38.22
C ILE A 212 -14.74 50.04 37.32
N VAL A 213 -13.73 50.90 37.53
CA VAL A 213 -12.48 50.87 36.75
C VAL A 213 -11.75 49.56 36.97
N THR A 214 -11.65 49.09 38.22
CA THR A 214 -11.02 47.79 38.53
C THR A 214 -11.79 46.61 37.88
N GLN A 215 -13.10 46.64 37.91
CA GLN A 215 -13.93 45.62 37.22
C GLN A 215 -13.77 45.67 35.70
N LEU A 216 -13.65 46.88 35.12
CA LEU A 216 -13.40 47.03 33.68
C LEU A 216 -12.02 46.51 33.29
N ASP A 217 -11.00 46.80 34.07
CA ASP A 217 -9.65 46.25 33.82
C ASP A 217 -9.61 44.73 33.88
N ASN A 218 -10.23 44.14 34.90
CA ASN A 218 -10.37 42.70 35.01
C ASN A 218 -11.13 42.09 33.82
N ALA A 219 -12.20 42.74 33.36
CA ALA A 219 -12.95 42.25 32.18
C ALA A 219 -12.13 42.37 30.88
N VAL A 220 -11.31 43.41 30.72
CA VAL A 220 -10.39 43.57 29.58
C VAL A 220 -9.32 42.48 29.60
N GLN A 221 -8.69 42.24 30.76
CA GLN A 221 -7.70 41.15 30.90
C GLN A 221 -8.33 39.79 30.59
N GLN A 222 -9.54 39.51 31.08
CA GLN A 222 -10.27 38.31 30.79
C GLN A 222 -10.54 38.17 29.30
N SER A 223 -10.87 39.26 28.58
CA SER A 223 -11.03 39.26 27.13
C SER A 223 -9.74 38.88 26.41
N GLY A 224 -8.58 39.35 26.89
CA GLY A 224 -7.28 38.96 26.36
C GLY A 224 -7.03 37.45 26.49
N THR A 225 -7.21 36.89 27.68
CA THR A 225 -7.04 35.44 27.95
C THR A 225 -8.01 34.59 27.13
N LEU A 226 -9.27 35.00 27.03
CA LEU A 226 -10.25 34.27 26.22
C LEU A 226 -9.89 34.29 24.72
N THR A 227 -9.38 35.43 24.21
CA THR A 227 -8.92 35.57 22.83
C THR A 227 -7.70 34.68 22.54
N GLU A 228 -6.74 34.65 23.46
CA GLU A 228 -5.58 33.78 23.36
C GLU A 228 -5.99 32.30 23.34
N ASN A 229 -6.85 31.86 24.26
CA ASN A 229 -7.38 30.51 24.32
C ASN A 229 -8.14 30.15 23.04
N LYS A 230 -8.92 31.06 22.48
CA LYS A 230 -9.60 30.89 21.20
C LYS A 230 -8.59 30.66 20.08
N THR A 231 -7.59 31.51 19.94
CA THR A 231 -6.55 31.40 18.91
C THR A 231 -5.79 30.08 19.01
N ASN A 232 -5.40 29.69 20.22
CA ASN A 232 -4.73 28.40 20.45
C ASN A 232 -5.62 27.22 20.07
N THR A 233 -6.92 27.28 20.38
CA THR A 233 -7.89 26.23 20.04
C THR A 233 -8.12 26.15 18.53
N GLU A 234 -8.19 27.30 17.84
CA GLU A 234 -8.29 27.35 16.37
C GLU A 234 -7.07 26.74 15.69
N GLN A 235 -5.87 27.01 16.19
CA GLN A 235 -4.64 26.39 15.69
C GLN A 235 -4.65 24.87 15.88
N GLN A 236 -5.06 24.40 17.05
CA GLN A 236 -5.15 22.95 17.31
C GLN A 236 -6.23 22.28 16.46
N LEU A 237 -7.35 22.95 16.22
CA LEU A 237 -8.40 22.45 15.31
C LEU A 237 -7.89 22.34 13.88
N SER A 238 -7.15 23.35 13.39
CA SER A 238 -6.54 23.32 12.06
C SER A 238 -5.55 22.15 11.94
N LEU A 239 -4.66 21.96 12.92
CA LEU A 239 -3.73 20.84 12.95
C LEU A 239 -4.47 19.49 12.93
N ALA A 240 -5.54 19.37 13.72
CA ALA A 240 -6.35 18.15 13.75
C ALA A 240 -7.00 17.85 12.40
N LYS A 241 -7.56 18.87 11.71
CA LYS A 241 -8.21 18.73 10.41
C LYS A 241 -7.23 18.48 9.26
N ASP A 242 -6.08 19.16 9.26
CA ASP A 242 -5.18 19.20 8.12
C ASP A 242 -4.07 18.15 8.16
N ILE A 243 -3.61 17.79 9.37
CA ILE A 243 -2.47 16.91 9.57
C ILE A 243 -2.85 15.59 10.21
N GLU A 244 -3.69 15.64 11.28
CA GLU A 244 -4.01 14.43 12.03
C GLU A 244 -5.08 13.58 11.37
N LYS A 245 -6.04 14.20 10.66
CA LYS A 245 -7.14 13.47 10.04
C LYS A 245 -6.70 12.70 8.80
N PRO A 246 -7.00 11.39 8.72
CA PRO A 246 -6.80 10.60 7.51
C PRO A 246 -7.59 11.19 6.34
N LYS A 247 -6.97 11.21 5.15
CA LYS A 247 -7.64 11.74 3.94
C LYS A 247 -7.10 11.10 2.66
N ILE A 248 -7.93 11.08 1.62
CA ILE A 248 -7.50 10.70 0.28
C ILE A 248 -6.73 11.87 -0.32
N ILE A 249 -5.44 11.64 -0.64
CA ILE A 249 -4.57 12.62 -1.29
C ILE A 249 -4.77 12.57 -2.81
N ALA A 250 -4.82 11.35 -3.39
CA ALA A 250 -5.11 11.15 -4.79
C ALA A 250 -6.26 10.15 -4.93
N PRO A 251 -7.36 10.54 -5.58
CA PRO A 251 -8.49 9.65 -5.81
C PRO A 251 -8.11 8.53 -6.78
N ALA A 252 -8.83 7.41 -6.70
CA ALA A 252 -8.63 6.28 -7.59
C ALA A 252 -8.97 6.65 -9.04
N VAL A 253 -7.98 6.62 -9.93
CA VAL A 253 -8.15 6.82 -11.36
C VAL A 253 -7.80 5.52 -12.07
N PRO A 254 -8.70 4.96 -12.89
CA PRO A 254 -8.42 3.73 -13.62
C PRO A 254 -7.48 4.01 -14.79
N THR A 255 -6.35 3.35 -14.80
CA THR A 255 -5.39 3.37 -15.91
C THR A 255 -5.35 2.01 -16.58
N LYS A 256 -5.18 2.00 -17.90
CA LYS A 256 -5.04 0.77 -18.66
C LYS A 256 -3.65 0.17 -18.39
N THR A 257 -3.62 -1.09 -17.99
CA THR A 257 -2.37 -1.83 -17.79
C THR A 257 -2.44 -3.18 -18.54
N THR A 258 -1.30 -3.77 -18.80
CA THR A 258 -1.23 -5.09 -19.39
C THR A 258 -1.15 -6.15 -18.29
N ALA A 259 -2.04 -7.15 -18.33
CA ALA A 259 -2.08 -8.23 -17.34
C ALA A 259 -0.75 -9.01 -17.25
N ARG A 260 0.02 -9.01 -18.34
CA ARG A 260 1.35 -9.65 -18.42
C ARG A 260 2.32 -8.70 -19.09
N SER A 261 3.48 -8.49 -18.46
CA SER A 261 4.58 -7.78 -19.08
C SER A 261 5.10 -8.59 -20.26
N ALA A 262 5.06 -8.03 -21.48
CA ALA A 262 5.58 -8.66 -22.68
C ALA A 262 7.03 -9.13 -22.47
N ARG A 263 7.83 -8.29 -21.80
CA ARG A 263 9.23 -8.59 -21.46
C ARG A 263 9.36 -9.87 -20.62
N ASN A 264 8.58 -10.02 -19.57
CA ASN A 264 8.66 -11.20 -18.70
C ASN A 264 8.15 -12.46 -19.41
N SER A 265 7.08 -12.36 -20.21
CA SER A 265 6.57 -13.52 -20.97
C SER A 265 7.54 -13.97 -22.04
N MET A 266 8.22 -13.02 -22.72
CA MET A 266 9.28 -13.35 -23.67
C MET A 266 10.48 -14.02 -22.99
N LEU A 267 10.93 -13.51 -21.85
CA LEU A 267 12.05 -14.11 -21.11
C LEU A 267 11.74 -15.54 -20.65
N VAL A 268 10.54 -15.77 -20.12
CA VAL A 268 10.11 -17.11 -19.69
C VAL A 268 9.94 -18.04 -20.90
N GLY A 269 9.28 -17.56 -21.96
CA GLY A 269 9.11 -18.33 -23.19
C GLY A 269 10.47 -18.68 -23.84
N GLY A 270 11.38 -17.71 -23.91
CA GLY A 270 12.74 -17.91 -24.43
C GLY A 270 13.55 -18.92 -23.61
N ALA A 271 13.48 -18.83 -22.27
CA ALA A 271 14.16 -19.78 -21.39
C ALA A 271 13.63 -21.23 -21.57
N ILE A 272 12.31 -21.39 -21.62
CA ILE A 272 11.68 -22.70 -21.86
C ILE A 272 12.07 -23.21 -23.26
N GLY A 273 12.00 -22.38 -24.29
CA GLY A 273 12.37 -22.74 -25.66
C GLY A 273 13.84 -23.14 -25.78
N LEU A 274 14.75 -22.44 -25.09
CA LEU A 274 16.16 -22.78 -25.04
C LEU A 274 16.40 -24.15 -24.38
N ILE A 275 15.76 -24.44 -23.26
CA ILE A 275 15.85 -25.73 -22.57
C ILE A 275 15.35 -26.86 -23.49
N LEU A 276 14.19 -26.67 -24.12
CA LEU A 276 13.66 -27.67 -25.07
C LEU A 276 14.56 -27.84 -26.28
N GLY A 277 15.18 -26.79 -26.80
CA GLY A 277 16.15 -26.85 -27.89
C GLY A 277 17.42 -27.62 -27.50
N ILE A 278 17.92 -27.47 -26.28
CA ILE A 278 19.04 -28.26 -25.74
C ILE A 278 18.66 -29.74 -25.62
N ILE A 279 17.49 -30.02 -25.05
CA ILE A 279 16.99 -31.42 -24.92
C ILE A 279 16.87 -32.07 -26.29
N ALA A 280 16.30 -31.36 -27.28
CA ALA A 280 16.18 -31.86 -28.65
C ALA A 280 17.56 -32.12 -29.30
N ALA A 281 18.57 -31.25 -29.06
CA ALA A 281 19.93 -31.45 -29.55
C ALA A 281 20.58 -32.70 -28.95
N LEU A 282 20.32 -32.99 -27.68
CA LEU A 282 20.84 -34.17 -26.98
C LEU A 282 20.14 -35.47 -27.39
N LEU A 283 18.82 -35.45 -27.54
CA LEU A 283 18.03 -36.64 -27.93
C LEU A 283 18.27 -37.04 -29.38
N TRP A 284 18.65 -36.12 -30.25
CA TRP A 284 18.93 -36.41 -31.65
C TRP A 284 20.18 -37.30 -31.86
N VAL A 285 21.07 -37.36 -30.91
CA VAL A 285 22.33 -38.14 -30.99
C VAL A 285 22.07 -39.64 -31.18
N PRO A 286 21.20 -40.31 -30.38
CA PRO A 286 20.94 -41.73 -30.53
C PRO A 286 20.14 -42.09 -31.80
N VAL A 287 19.25 -41.20 -32.27
CA VAL A 287 18.41 -41.41 -33.44
C VAL A 287 19.18 -41.40 -34.74
N ALA A 288 20.13 -40.46 -34.89
CA ALA A 288 20.99 -40.36 -36.07
C ALA A 288 21.97 -41.55 -36.24
N ARG A 289 22.33 -42.23 -35.16
CA ARG A 289 23.15 -43.47 -35.23
C ARG A 289 22.34 -44.64 -35.75
N ARG A 290 21.06 -44.79 -35.44
CA ARG A 290 20.18 -45.89 -35.92
C ARG A 290 19.86 -45.79 -37.41
N VAL A 291 19.76 -44.61 -37.98
CA VAL A 291 19.42 -44.40 -39.40
C VAL A 291 20.64 -44.65 -40.32
N ARG A 292 21.91 -44.59 -39.79
CA ARG A 292 23.12 -44.93 -40.57
C ARG A 292 23.46 -46.41 -40.62
N THR A 293 22.81 -47.25 -39.81
CA THR A 293 23.04 -48.71 -39.73
C THR A 293 21.91 -49.51 -40.34
N ALA A 294 20.92 -48.90 -40.97
CA ALA A 294 19.89 -49.45 -41.82
C ALA A 294 20.14 -49.04 -43.27
#